data_a7aea65e962ce352c2a0c23d161009d0
#
_entry.id   a7aea65e962ce352c2a0c23d161009d0
#
_cell.length_a   1.000
_cell.length_b   1.000
_cell.length_c   1.000
_cell.angle_alpha   90.00
_cell.angle_beta   90.00
_cell.angle_gamma   90.00
#
_symmetry.space_group_name_H-M   'P 1'
#
loop_
_entity.id
_entity.type
_entity.pdbx_description
1 polymer ?
#
loop_
_entity_poly.entity_id
_entity_poly.type
_entity_poly.pdbx_seq_one_letter_code
_entity_poly.pdbx_strand_id
1 'polypeptide(L)'
;MYKRQVDVGPTATPDGKPVAGTARTETWVARSVCKGTDCVATVAVVNPQDAAGAPLYTMVFDYLDGDWLQVREAPDKCKVGDVDTDVQGWTVISLTPQLDGSMNGEYTWATAPALCANKRAIHLTPTTGSGVSVTAPDPALEPPLRPAPGAALRGVYTYSQTYRETGQTFPPHDYKATTYCLRTGDRCVSLMSTIDTNNLFVMLYGDGRFSASFPEGDAECTDGVGKVRQTSRDDLPLPQGPQDPIVALTGTSFQEYIGDCPAKVELDVKLQRVGD
;
A
#
# COMPACT_ATOMS: atom_id res chain seq x y z
N MET A 1 2.45 -18.16 23.02
CA MET A 1 1.40 -18.25 22.00
C MET A 1 0.17 -17.52 22.54
N TYR A 2 -0.38 -16.59 21.75
CA TYR A 2 -1.49 -15.74 22.16
C TYR A 2 -2.67 -15.98 21.22
N LYS A 3 -3.86 -16.10 21.78
CA LYS A 3 -5.12 -16.11 21.02
C LYS A 3 -5.76 -14.75 21.10
N ARG A 4 -6.28 -14.26 19.97
CA ARG A 4 -6.95 -12.97 19.87
C ARG A 4 -8.25 -13.10 19.10
N GLN A 5 -9.28 -12.47 19.61
CA GLN A 5 -10.46 -12.15 18.80
C GLN A 5 -10.17 -10.88 18.03
N VAL A 6 -10.52 -10.88 16.75
CA VAL A 6 -10.24 -9.78 15.83
C VAL A 6 -11.56 -9.31 15.24
N ASP A 7 -11.93 -8.11 15.58
CA ASP A 7 -13.09 -7.44 15.01
C ASP A 7 -12.63 -6.57 13.84
N VAL A 8 -13.02 -6.97 12.63
CA VAL A 8 -12.72 -6.26 11.38
C VAL A 8 -13.94 -5.43 11.03
N GLY A 9 -13.79 -4.12 11.02
CA GLY A 9 -14.84 -3.16 10.71
C GLY A 9 -15.35 -3.24 9.27
N PRO A 10 -16.40 -2.47 8.95
CA PRO A 10 -16.90 -2.36 7.59
C PRO A 10 -15.84 -1.78 6.66
N THR A 11 -15.98 -2.05 5.35
CA THR A 11 -15.08 -1.50 4.34
C THR A 11 -15.37 -0.01 4.13
N ALA A 12 -14.32 0.77 3.96
CA ALA A 12 -14.40 2.17 3.57
C ALA A 12 -13.40 2.47 2.44
N THR A 13 -13.67 3.49 1.65
CA THR A 13 -12.70 4.07 0.72
C THR A 13 -11.53 4.70 1.49
N PRO A 14 -10.39 5.01 0.86
CA PRO A 14 -9.27 5.70 1.51
C PRO A 14 -9.67 7.02 2.19
N ASP A 15 -10.63 7.76 1.61
CA ASP A 15 -11.20 8.98 2.17
C ASP A 15 -12.27 8.74 3.27
N GLY A 16 -12.48 7.47 3.65
CA GLY A 16 -13.35 7.08 4.77
C GLY A 16 -14.83 6.94 4.43
N LYS A 17 -15.24 7.08 3.16
CA LYS A 17 -16.63 6.84 2.77
C LYS A 17 -16.97 5.35 2.86
N PRO A 18 -18.10 4.96 3.48
CA PRO A 18 -18.53 3.57 3.52
C PRO A 18 -18.72 2.99 2.12
N VAL A 19 -18.23 1.77 1.92
CA VAL A 19 -18.47 0.97 0.72
C VAL A 19 -19.03 -0.39 1.09
N ALA A 20 -19.53 -1.12 0.13
CA ALA A 20 -20.06 -2.47 0.37
C ALA A 20 -18.99 -3.37 1.02
N GLY A 21 -19.32 -3.96 2.15
CA GLY A 21 -18.44 -4.85 2.90
C GLY A 21 -18.92 -4.96 4.34
N THR A 22 -19.13 -6.19 4.80
CA THR A 22 -19.62 -6.45 6.16
C THR A 22 -18.48 -6.49 7.15
N ALA A 23 -18.76 -6.00 8.36
CA ALA A 23 -17.90 -6.28 9.50
C ALA A 23 -17.87 -7.79 9.78
N ARG A 24 -16.75 -8.30 10.26
CA ARG A 24 -16.60 -9.71 10.61
C ARG A 24 -15.69 -9.88 11.82
N THR A 25 -15.87 -10.99 12.51
CA THR A 25 -15.00 -11.38 13.60
C THR A 25 -14.18 -12.60 13.20
N GLU A 26 -12.89 -12.55 13.47
CA GLU A 26 -11.93 -13.63 13.22
C GLU A 26 -11.25 -14.04 14.53
N THR A 27 -10.67 -15.22 14.56
CA THR A 27 -9.77 -15.64 15.65
C THR A 27 -8.36 -15.78 15.08
N TRP A 28 -7.42 -15.08 15.69
CA TRP A 28 -6.01 -15.18 15.35
C TRP A 28 -5.23 -15.86 16.45
N VAL A 29 -4.32 -16.75 16.07
CA VAL A 29 -3.33 -17.35 16.95
C VAL A 29 -1.98 -16.79 16.60
N ALA A 30 -1.30 -16.13 17.54
CA ALA A 30 -0.05 -15.43 17.30
C ALA A 30 1.09 -15.99 18.17
N ARG A 31 2.29 -15.98 17.63
CA ARG A 31 3.56 -16.18 18.34
C ARG A 31 4.50 -15.04 17.98
N SER A 32 5.31 -14.60 18.93
CA SER A 32 6.33 -13.59 18.66
C SER A 32 7.65 -13.96 19.31
N VAL A 33 8.73 -13.48 18.72
CA VAL A 33 10.09 -13.56 19.26
C VAL A 33 10.79 -12.22 19.01
N CYS A 34 11.58 -11.78 19.98
CA CYS A 34 12.39 -10.56 19.86
C CYS A 34 13.88 -10.93 20.03
N LYS A 35 14.73 -10.29 19.22
CA LYS A 35 16.17 -10.27 19.36
C LYS A 35 16.63 -8.83 19.48
N GLY A 36 16.84 -8.36 20.72
CA GLY A 36 17.01 -6.93 20.98
C GLY A 36 15.74 -6.15 20.68
N THR A 37 15.85 -5.18 19.77
CA THR A 37 14.72 -4.35 19.30
C THR A 37 13.94 -5.00 18.15
N ASP A 38 14.52 -5.99 17.49
CA ASP A 38 13.95 -6.62 16.30
C ASP A 38 12.98 -7.71 16.72
N CYS A 39 11.70 -7.44 16.65
CA CYS A 39 10.65 -8.40 16.95
C CYS A 39 9.93 -8.83 15.68
N VAL A 40 9.64 -10.13 15.60
CA VAL A 40 8.82 -10.72 14.55
C VAL A 40 7.69 -11.54 15.17
N ALA A 41 6.53 -11.48 14.58
CA ALA A 41 5.39 -12.31 14.97
C ALA A 41 4.83 -13.06 13.75
N THR A 42 4.45 -14.29 13.97
CA THR A 42 3.66 -15.09 13.02
C THR A 42 2.25 -15.23 13.54
N VAL A 43 1.31 -15.19 12.63
CA VAL A 43 -0.11 -15.30 12.91
C VAL A 43 -0.72 -16.38 12.05
N ALA A 44 -1.55 -17.23 12.64
CA ALA A 44 -2.43 -18.17 11.94
C ALA A 44 -3.88 -17.73 12.14
N VAL A 45 -4.62 -17.52 11.06
CA VAL A 45 -6.05 -17.20 11.08
C VAL A 45 -6.84 -18.49 11.16
N VAL A 46 -7.66 -18.63 12.18
CA VAL A 46 -8.43 -19.86 12.44
C VAL A 46 -9.57 -19.98 11.45
N ASN A 47 -9.72 -21.16 10.86
CA ASN A 47 -10.88 -21.49 10.05
C ASN A 47 -12.11 -21.67 10.97
N PRO A 48 -13.16 -20.84 10.86
CA PRO A 48 -14.32 -20.97 11.73
C PRO A 48 -15.13 -22.25 11.51
N GLN A 49 -15.00 -22.89 10.31
CA GLN A 49 -15.64 -24.17 9.99
C GLN A 49 -14.82 -25.37 10.50
N ASP A 50 -13.53 -25.19 10.74
CA ASP A 50 -12.62 -26.23 11.23
C ASP A 50 -11.55 -25.65 12.14
N ALA A 51 -11.93 -25.36 13.37
CA ALA A 51 -11.04 -24.74 14.36
C ALA A 51 -9.88 -25.65 14.84
N ALA A 52 -9.92 -26.93 14.48
CA ALA A 52 -8.91 -27.93 14.82
C ALA A 52 -8.01 -28.27 13.63
N GLY A 53 -8.37 -27.87 12.45
CA GLY A 53 -7.67 -28.15 11.19
C GLY A 53 -6.60 -27.13 10.81
N ALA A 54 -6.33 -27.07 9.51
CA ALA A 54 -5.38 -26.09 8.98
C ALA A 54 -5.89 -24.66 9.11
N PRO A 55 -5.00 -23.67 9.33
CA PRO A 55 -5.41 -22.27 9.28
C PRO A 55 -5.89 -21.88 7.87
N LEU A 56 -6.76 -20.87 7.80
CA LEU A 56 -7.18 -20.28 6.52
C LEU A 56 -5.96 -19.70 5.77
N TYR A 57 -5.11 -18.99 6.47
CA TYR A 57 -3.84 -18.44 5.99
C TYR A 57 -2.96 -18.04 7.18
N THR A 58 -1.71 -17.74 6.88
CA THR A 58 -0.72 -17.24 7.85
C THR A 58 -0.21 -15.87 7.43
N MET A 59 0.24 -15.08 8.40
CA MET A 59 0.82 -13.76 8.21
C MET A 59 2.09 -13.63 9.05
N VAL A 60 2.98 -12.74 8.62
CA VAL A 60 4.18 -12.36 9.36
C VAL A 60 4.14 -10.86 9.60
N PHE A 61 4.35 -10.46 10.84
CA PHE A 61 4.41 -9.07 11.28
C PHE A 61 5.80 -8.75 11.80
N ASP A 62 6.29 -7.57 11.48
CA ASP A 62 7.48 -6.96 12.06
C ASP A 62 7.08 -5.85 13.01
N TYR A 63 7.80 -5.69 14.12
CA TYR A 63 7.58 -4.59 15.05
C TYR A 63 8.49 -3.42 14.68
N LEU A 64 7.91 -2.35 14.16
CA LEU A 64 8.59 -1.18 13.65
C LEU A 64 7.95 0.09 14.24
N ASP A 65 8.75 0.98 14.80
CA ASP A 65 8.33 2.30 15.29
C ASP A 65 7.11 2.27 16.25
N GLY A 66 6.96 1.19 17.01
CA GLY A 66 5.86 1.04 17.98
C GLY A 66 4.67 0.23 17.49
N ASP A 67 4.62 -0.12 16.21
CA ASP A 67 3.53 -0.84 15.57
C ASP A 67 3.97 -2.23 15.07
N TRP A 68 3.03 -3.17 15.07
CA TRP A 68 3.16 -4.41 14.32
C TRP A 68 2.68 -4.21 12.89
N LEU A 69 3.58 -4.37 11.94
CA LEU A 69 3.34 -4.12 10.51
C LEU A 69 3.42 -5.42 9.71
N GLN A 70 2.39 -5.69 8.90
CA GLN A 70 2.38 -6.74 7.88
C GLN A 70 2.21 -6.10 6.51
N VAL A 71 3.08 -6.44 5.57
CA VAL A 71 2.99 -6.01 4.17
C VAL A 71 3.01 -7.23 3.27
N ARG A 72 2.08 -7.30 2.35
CA ARG A 72 1.97 -8.40 1.40
C ARG A 72 1.61 -7.86 0.01
N GLU A 73 2.24 -8.43 -0.99
CA GLU A 73 1.90 -8.27 -2.40
C GLU A 73 1.35 -9.59 -2.93
N ALA A 74 0.28 -9.55 -3.71
CA ALA A 74 -0.27 -10.73 -4.38
C ALA A 74 -1.10 -10.33 -5.60
N PRO A 75 -1.17 -11.20 -6.64
CA PRO A 75 -2.19 -11.08 -7.68
C PRO A 75 -3.58 -11.07 -7.06
N ASP A 76 -4.44 -10.20 -7.54
CA ASP A 76 -5.80 -10.03 -7.03
C ASP A 76 -6.73 -9.55 -8.16
N LYS A 77 -7.99 -9.38 -7.83
CA LYS A 77 -8.99 -8.81 -8.74
C LYS A 77 -9.69 -7.64 -8.10
N CYS A 78 -9.94 -6.61 -8.89
CA CYS A 78 -10.81 -5.55 -8.47
C CYS A 78 -11.85 -5.21 -9.54
N LYS A 79 -12.99 -4.68 -9.08
CA LYS A 79 -14.09 -4.32 -9.95
C LYS A 79 -13.95 -2.86 -10.38
N VAL A 80 -13.75 -2.66 -11.67
CA VAL A 80 -13.72 -1.34 -12.29
C VAL A 80 -15.00 -1.18 -13.12
N GLY A 81 -15.93 -0.38 -12.63
CA GLY A 81 -17.31 -0.42 -13.14
C GLY A 81 -17.94 -1.82 -12.90
N ASP A 82 -18.34 -2.49 -13.96
CA ASP A 82 -18.90 -3.85 -13.91
C ASP A 82 -17.91 -4.95 -14.32
N VAL A 83 -16.64 -4.59 -14.59
CA VAL A 83 -15.62 -5.53 -15.09
C VAL A 83 -14.67 -5.94 -13.97
N ASP A 84 -14.49 -7.27 -13.79
CA ASP A 84 -13.43 -7.81 -12.93
C ASP A 84 -12.08 -7.68 -13.65
N THR A 85 -11.19 -6.91 -13.09
CA THR A 85 -9.88 -6.60 -13.64
C THR A 85 -8.78 -7.26 -12.80
N ASP A 86 -7.89 -7.99 -13.45
CA ASP A 86 -6.70 -8.56 -12.79
C ASP A 86 -5.74 -7.44 -12.41
N VAL A 87 -5.31 -7.44 -11.16
CA VAL A 87 -4.47 -6.38 -10.59
C VAL A 87 -3.38 -6.94 -9.70
N GLN A 88 -2.36 -6.14 -9.44
CA GLN A 88 -1.41 -6.40 -8.37
C GLN A 88 -1.92 -5.73 -7.09
N GLY A 89 -2.36 -6.53 -6.14
CA GLY A 89 -2.88 -6.08 -4.86
C GLY A 89 -1.79 -5.97 -3.80
N TRP A 90 -1.85 -4.91 -3.02
CA TRP A 90 -1.00 -4.68 -1.85
C TRP A 90 -1.86 -4.60 -0.61
N THR A 91 -1.52 -5.40 0.39
CA THR A 91 -2.18 -5.40 1.70
C THR A 91 -1.19 -4.91 2.74
N VAL A 92 -1.63 -3.95 3.54
CA VAL A 92 -0.90 -3.44 4.70
C VAL A 92 -1.81 -3.57 5.91
N ILE A 93 -1.30 -4.21 6.98
CA ILE A 93 -1.95 -4.23 8.29
C ILE A 93 -0.99 -3.59 9.28
N SER A 94 -1.43 -2.52 9.93
CA SER A 94 -0.71 -1.85 11.02
C SER A 94 -1.52 -1.99 12.30
N LEU A 95 -0.87 -2.43 13.39
CA LEU A 95 -1.50 -2.69 14.69
C LEU A 95 -0.70 -2.04 15.81
N THR A 96 -1.31 -1.09 16.49
CA THR A 96 -0.71 -0.37 17.63
C THR A 96 -1.12 -1.06 18.94
N PRO A 97 -0.17 -1.61 19.73
CA PRO A 97 -0.45 -2.18 21.04
C PRO A 97 -1.02 -1.15 22.01
N GLN A 98 -2.00 -1.58 22.82
CA GLN A 98 -2.61 -0.78 23.87
C GLN A 98 -2.20 -1.26 25.25
N LEU A 99 -2.32 -0.41 26.29
CA LEU A 99 -1.92 -0.70 27.66
C LEU A 99 -2.72 -1.86 28.29
N ASP A 100 -3.95 -2.08 27.86
CA ASP A 100 -4.81 -3.18 28.30
C ASP A 100 -4.50 -4.51 27.60
N GLY A 101 -3.49 -4.54 26.74
CA GLY A 101 -3.09 -5.69 25.95
C GLY A 101 -3.94 -5.91 24.70
N SER A 102 -4.90 -5.05 24.40
CA SER A 102 -5.58 -5.01 23.10
C SER A 102 -4.66 -4.42 22.02
N MET A 103 -5.09 -4.44 20.77
CA MET A 103 -4.42 -3.73 19.67
C MET A 103 -5.48 -3.04 18.82
N ASN A 104 -5.23 -1.80 18.46
CA ASN A 104 -6.00 -1.08 17.45
C ASN A 104 -5.19 -0.97 16.16
N GLY A 105 -5.84 -0.95 15.02
CA GLY A 105 -5.13 -0.78 13.79
C GLY A 105 -6.00 -0.61 12.58
N GLU A 106 -5.36 -0.66 11.44
CA GLU A 106 -5.98 -0.50 10.14
C GLU A 106 -5.48 -1.60 9.18
N TYR A 107 -6.40 -2.12 8.42
CA TYR A 107 -6.15 -2.90 7.22
C TYR A 107 -6.33 -1.97 6.03
N THR A 108 -5.31 -1.81 5.21
CA THR A 108 -5.36 -1.09 3.95
C THR A 108 -5.09 -2.06 2.80
N TRP A 109 -5.90 -2.00 1.76
CA TRP A 109 -5.69 -2.70 0.52
C TRP A 109 -5.73 -1.69 -0.63
N ALA A 110 -4.74 -1.76 -1.51
CA ALA A 110 -4.65 -0.92 -2.70
C ALA A 110 -4.06 -1.70 -3.86
N THR A 111 -4.39 -1.29 -5.08
CA THR A 111 -3.87 -1.89 -6.31
C THR A 111 -2.86 -0.98 -6.98
N ALA A 112 -1.98 -1.57 -7.75
CA ALA A 112 -1.09 -0.86 -8.65
C ALA A 112 -1.34 -1.33 -10.10
N PRO A 113 -1.89 -0.46 -11.00
CA PRO A 113 -2.28 0.94 -10.75
C PRO A 113 -3.40 1.09 -9.71
N ALA A 114 -3.61 2.30 -9.21
CA ALA A 114 -4.60 2.60 -8.16
C ALA A 114 -6.04 2.58 -8.68
N LEU A 115 -6.47 1.45 -9.25
CA LEU A 115 -7.84 1.22 -9.72
C LEU A 115 -8.81 1.02 -8.57
N CYS A 116 -8.36 0.33 -7.52
CA CYS A 116 -9.14 0.03 -6.34
C CYS A 116 -8.31 0.27 -5.09
N ALA A 117 -8.96 0.80 -4.07
CA ALA A 117 -8.39 0.91 -2.74
C ALA A 117 -9.50 0.88 -1.69
N ASN A 118 -9.22 0.27 -0.55
CA ASN A 118 -10.11 0.29 0.60
C ASN A 118 -9.34 0.16 1.90
N LYS A 119 -10.01 0.52 3.00
CA LYS A 119 -9.49 0.35 4.34
C LYS A 119 -10.56 -0.15 5.31
N ARG A 120 -10.11 -0.74 6.41
CA ARG A 120 -10.95 -1.24 7.50
C ARG A 120 -10.24 -1.02 8.81
N ALA A 121 -10.97 -0.55 9.81
CA ALA A 121 -10.48 -0.58 11.17
C ALA A 121 -10.37 -2.03 11.68
N ILE A 122 -9.34 -2.30 12.46
CA ILE A 122 -9.12 -3.60 13.11
C ILE A 122 -8.98 -3.37 14.61
N HIS A 123 -9.68 -4.17 15.40
CA HIS A 123 -9.51 -4.21 16.84
C HIS A 123 -9.26 -5.63 17.31
N LEU A 124 -8.19 -5.84 18.06
CA LEU A 124 -7.81 -7.15 18.59
C LEU A 124 -7.92 -7.16 20.11
N THR A 125 -8.66 -8.13 20.65
CA THR A 125 -8.73 -8.36 22.09
C THR A 125 -8.12 -9.72 22.46
N PRO A 126 -7.40 -9.82 23.59
CA PRO A 126 -6.97 -11.10 24.13
C PRO A 126 -8.16 -12.02 24.38
N THR A 127 -8.04 -13.29 24.02
CA THR A 127 -9.09 -14.28 24.32
C THR A 127 -8.50 -15.55 24.91
N THR A 128 -9.24 -16.16 25.83
CA THR A 128 -8.88 -17.44 26.48
C THR A 128 -9.61 -18.63 25.84
N GLY A 129 -10.27 -18.43 24.68
CA GLY A 129 -11.12 -19.42 24.01
C GLY A 129 -10.49 -20.82 24.00
N SER A 130 -11.19 -21.79 24.59
CA SER A 130 -10.88 -23.23 24.51
C SER A 130 -11.37 -23.79 23.16
N GLY A 131 -10.69 -24.81 22.65
CA GLY A 131 -11.14 -25.52 21.43
C GLY A 131 -10.40 -25.17 20.14
N VAL A 132 -9.49 -24.19 20.14
CA VAL A 132 -8.63 -23.90 18.97
C VAL A 132 -7.30 -24.64 19.14
N SER A 133 -7.01 -25.59 18.25
CA SER A 133 -5.74 -26.35 18.22
C SER A 133 -4.76 -25.84 17.17
N VAL A 134 -5.15 -24.86 16.38
CA VAL A 134 -4.28 -24.21 15.39
C VAL A 134 -3.06 -23.59 16.07
N THR A 135 -1.88 -23.82 15.47
CA THR A 135 -0.61 -23.28 15.97
C THR A 135 -0.05 -22.32 14.90
N ALA A 136 0.35 -21.13 15.34
CA ALA A 136 1.09 -20.22 14.46
C ALA A 136 2.48 -20.81 14.13
N PRO A 137 3.02 -20.60 12.94
CA PRO A 137 4.39 -20.99 12.57
C PRO A 137 5.41 -20.47 13.59
N ASP A 138 6.62 -21.03 13.59
CA ASP A 138 7.68 -20.54 14.49
C ASP A 138 8.29 -19.25 13.93
N PRO A 139 8.11 -18.08 14.60
CA PRO A 139 8.65 -16.83 14.12
C PRO A 139 10.18 -16.76 14.10
N ALA A 140 10.86 -17.64 14.85
CA ALA A 140 12.32 -17.71 14.84
C ALA A 140 12.88 -18.28 13.52
N LEU A 141 12.04 -18.90 12.70
CA LEU A 141 12.41 -19.44 11.38
C LEU A 141 12.21 -18.40 10.26
N GLU A 142 11.57 -17.28 10.55
CA GLU A 142 11.37 -16.21 9.57
C GLU A 142 12.72 -15.57 9.20
N PRO A 143 12.97 -15.32 7.90
CA PRO A 143 14.15 -14.57 7.47
C PRO A 143 14.22 -13.21 8.17
N PRO A 144 15.41 -12.65 8.42
CA PRO A 144 15.52 -11.32 9.00
C PRO A 144 14.92 -10.27 8.07
N LEU A 145 14.31 -9.24 8.68
CA LEU A 145 13.87 -8.04 7.95
C LEU A 145 15.08 -7.39 7.29
N ARG A 146 14.96 -7.05 6.01
CA ARG A 146 16.02 -6.39 5.25
C ARG A 146 15.76 -4.89 5.12
N PRO A 147 16.80 -4.06 5.18
CA PRO A 147 16.68 -2.64 4.88
C PRO A 147 16.09 -2.44 3.48
N ALA A 148 15.15 -1.51 3.38
CA ALA A 148 14.46 -1.18 2.13
C ALA A 148 14.74 0.28 1.77
N PRO A 149 15.54 0.58 0.74
CA PRO A 149 15.81 1.96 0.33
C PRO A 149 14.53 2.74 -0.03
N GLY A 150 13.51 2.04 -0.54
CA GLY A 150 12.21 2.62 -0.86
C GLY A 150 11.46 3.16 0.36
N ALA A 151 11.70 2.65 1.57
CA ALA A 151 11.05 3.11 2.81
C ALA A 151 11.36 4.58 3.14
N ALA A 152 12.42 5.12 2.54
CA ALA A 152 12.81 6.52 2.72
C ALA A 152 11.88 7.53 2.00
N LEU A 153 10.97 7.09 1.13
CA LEU A 153 9.94 7.94 0.53
C LEU A 153 8.79 8.14 1.53
N ARG A 154 8.91 9.12 2.41
CA ARG A 154 7.92 9.43 3.44
C ARG A 154 7.86 10.92 3.76
N GLY A 155 6.68 11.40 4.14
CA GLY A 155 6.41 12.81 4.41
C GLY A 155 5.58 13.47 3.33
N VAL A 156 5.57 14.79 3.29
CA VAL A 156 4.81 15.57 2.32
C VAL A 156 5.72 15.98 1.16
N TYR A 157 5.21 15.75 -0.06
CA TYR A 157 5.92 16.05 -1.31
C TYR A 157 5.07 16.87 -2.24
N THR A 158 5.66 17.92 -2.82
CA THR A 158 5.11 18.58 -3.98
C THR A 158 5.46 17.79 -5.24
N TYR A 159 4.46 17.34 -5.97
CA TYR A 159 4.59 16.66 -7.26
C TYR A 159 4.38 17.66 -8.39
N SER A 160 5.32 17.75 -9.32
CA SER A 160 5.26 18.62 -10.49
C SER A 160 5.63 17.89 -11.76
N GLN A 161 5.00 18.27 -12.87
CA GLN A 161 5.24 17.75 -14.22
C GLN A 161 5.49 18.90 -15.18
N THR A 162 6.48 18.75 -16.04
CA THR A 162 6.85 19.76 -17.04
C THR A 162 6.99 19.12 -18.43
N TYR A 163 6.30 19.62 -19.42
CA TYR A 163 6.46 19.18 -20.82
C TYR A 163 7.89 19.43 -21.30
N ARG A 164 8.59 18.40 -21.78
CA ARG A 164 9.96 18.54 -22.29
C ARG A 164 10.05 19.44 -23.50
N GLU A 165 9.07 19.34 -24.38
CA GLU A 165 9.08 20.10 -25.65
C GLU A 165 8.80 21.58 -25.47
N THR A 166 7.87 21.93 -24.57
CA THR A 166 7.40 23.31 -24.43
C THR A 166 7.89 24.01 -23.18
N GLY A 167 8.37 23.27 -22.19
CA GLY A 167 8.71 23.79 -20.87
C GLY A 167 7.50 24.21 -20.04
N GLN A 168 6.29 23.95 -20.50
CA GLN A 168 5.05 24.24 -19.75
C GLN A 168 4.93 23.29 -18.56
N THR A 169 4.71 23.86 -17.37
CA THR A 169 4.54 23.11 -16.12
C THR A 169 3.06 23.06 -15.75
N PHE A 170 2.59 21.87 -15.35
CA PHE A 170 1.27 21.72 -14.73
C PHE A 170 1.24 22.34 -13.33
N PRO A 171 0.06 22.77 -12.85
CA PRO A 171 -0.07 23.14 -11.44
C PRO A 171 0.42 22.03 -10.53
N PRO A 172 1.32 22.32 -9.59
CA PRO A 172 1.83 21.32 -8.68
C PRO A 172 0.76 20.90 -7.66
N HIS A 173 0.89 19.67 -7.17
CA HIS A 173 0.01 19.12 -6.14
C HIS A 173 0.83 18.57 -4.99
N ASP A 174 0.33 18.74 -3.76
CA ASP A 174 0.97 18.18 -2.58
C ASP A 174 0.36 16.82 -2.20
N TYR A 175 1.25 15.88 -1.93
CA TYR A 175 0.90 14.51 -1.54
C TYR A 175 1.60 14.13 -0.24
N LYS A 176 0.85 13.48 0.63
CA LYS A 176 1.45 12.75 1.75
C LYS A 176 1.82 11.36 1.30
N ALA A 177 3.11 11.04 1.38
CA ALA A 177 3.66 9.73 1.08
C ALA A 177 3.79 8.89 2.36
N THR A 178 3.24 7.68 2.33
CA THR A 178 3.47 6.65 3.34
C THR A 178 3.90 5.38 2.63
N THR A 179 5.11 4.91 2.93
CA THR A 179 5.72 3.78 2.22
C THR A 179 5.84 2.55 3.11
N TYR A 180 5.41 1.42 2.59
CA TYR A 180 5.46 0.12 3.23
C TYR A 180 6.22 -0.86 2.35
N CYS A 181 7.15 -1.61 2.94
CA CYS A 181 8.03 -2.50 2.20
C CYS A 181 7.83 -3.96 2.60
N LEU A 182 8.01 -4.86 1.65
CA LEU A 182 8.09 -6.29 1.93
C LEU A 182 9.31 -6.57 2.82
N ARG A 183 9.25 -7.62 3.61
CA ARG A 183 10.36 -8.06 4.49
C ARG A 183 11.67 -8.29 3.74
N THR A 184 11.60 -8.62 2.46
CA THR A 184 12.76 -8.80 1.58
C THR A 184 13.50 -7.49 1.26
N GLY A 185 12.87 -6.34 1.49
CA GLY A 185 13.43 -5.00 1.29
C GLY A 185 13.57 -4.57 -0.17
N ASP A 186 13.28 -5.43 -1.12
CA ASP A 186 13.46 -5.21 -2.56
C ASP A 186 12.25 -4.54 -3.21
N ARG A 187 11.07 -4.64 -2.60
CA ARG A 187 9.83 -4.05 -3.11
C ARG A 187 9.05 -3.31 -2.03
N CYS A 188 8.51 -2.15 -2.41
CA CYS A 188 7.65 -1.36 -1.54
C CYS A 188 6.45 -0.80 -2.31
N VAL A 189 5.40 -0.49 -1.57
CA VAL A 189 4.25 0.30 -2.02
C VAL A 189 4.25 1.63 -1.28
N SER A 190 4.17 2.72 -2.02
CA SER A 190 3.99 4.06 -1.47
C SER A 190 2.57 4.52 -1.78
N LEU A 191 1.81 4.77 -0.73
CA LEU A 191 0.47 5.34 -0.80
C LEU A 191 0.62 6.86 -0.81
N MET A 192 0.27 7.48 -1.94
CA MET A 192 0.38 8.92 -2.18
C MET A 192 -1.01 9.54 -2.11
N SER A 193 -1.36 10.13 -0.97
CA SER A 193 -2.66 10.77 -0.77
C SER A 193 -2.57 12.26 -0.98
N THR A 194 -3.43 12.84 -1.82
CA THR A 194 -3.53 14.31 -1.91
C THR A 194 -4.01 14.89 -0.59
N ILE A 195 -3.45 16.04 -0.21
CA ILE A 195 -3.81 16.69 1.05
C ILE A 195 -5.23 17.25 0.98
N ASP A 196 -5.63 17.74 -0.19
CA ASP A 196 -6.90 18.47 -0.35
C ASP A 196 -8.11 17.60 -0.69
N THR A 197 -7.91 16.49 -1.41
CA THR A 197 -9.03 15.72 -1.99
C THR A 197 -9.05 14.25 -1.57
N ASN A 198 -8.06 13.80 -0.80
CA ASN A 198 -7.85 12.38 -0.43
C ASN A 198 -7.80 11.42 -1.64
N ASN A 199 -7.50 11.94 -2.83
CA ASN A 199 -7.23 11.09 -3.97
C ASN A 199 -5.95 10.31 -3.70
N LEU A 200 -5.99 9.04 -4.01
CA LEU A 200 -4.86 8.13 -3.82
C LEU A 200 -4.27 7.78 -5.18
N PHE A 201 -2.96 7.92 -5.32
CA PHE A 201 -2.23 7.15 -6.30
C PHE A 201 -1.16 6.28 -5.63
N VAL A 202 -0.71 5.26 -6.33
CA VAL A 202 0.19 4.26 -5.78
C VAL A 202 1.48 4.27 -6.59
N MET A 203 2.60 4.41 -5.88
CA MET A 203 3.93 4.20 -6.45
C MET A 203 4.51 2.89 -5.93
N LEU A 204 5.14 2.14 -6.81
CA LEU A 204 5.88 0.93 -6.47
C LEU A 204 7.37 1.20 -6.52
N TYR A 205 8.08 0.76 -5.49
CA TYR A 205 9.54 0.66 -5.51
C TYR A 205 9.97 -0.75 -5.89
N GLY A 206 10.92 -0.84 -6.80
CA GLY A 206 11.60 -2.08 -7.20
C GLY A 206 12.75 -1.74 -8.14
N ASP A 207 13.77 -2.58 -8.18
CA ASP A 207 14.93 -2.43 -9.07
C ASP A 207 15.61 -1.04 -9.01
N GLY A 208 15.65 -0.45 -7.81
CA GLY A 208 16.30 0.84 -7.58
C GLY A 208 15.55 2.06 -8.12
N ARG A 209 14.26 1.95 -8.35
CA ARG A 209 13.40 3.03 -8.85
C ARG A 209 12.00 2.99 -8.27
N PHE A 210 11.33 4.13 -8.30
CA PHE A 210 9.90 4.22 -8.10
C PHE A 210 9.19 4.30 -9.45
N SER A 211 8.08 3.60 -9.58
CA SER A 211 7.21 3.66 -10.75
C SER A 211 5.76 3.86 -10.32
N ALA A 212 5.01 4.65 -11.08
CA ALA A 212 3.57 4.73 -10.94
C ALA A 212 2.93 4.51 -12.31
N SER A 213 1.82 3.78 -12.33
CA SER A 213 0.93 3.71 -13.49
C SER A 213 -0.40 4.28 -13.09
N PHE A 214 -0.96 5.13 -13.92
CA PHE A 214 -2.24 5.75 -13.68
C PHE A 214 -3.33 5.02 -14.46
N PRO A 215 -4.55 4.91 -13.91
CA PRO A 215 -5.69 4.34 -14.62
C PRO A 215 -5.89 5.03 -15.97
N GLU A 216 -6.33 4.25 -16.95
CA GLU A 216 -6.77 4.83 -18.22
C GLU A 216 -7.90 5.84 -17.97
N GLY A 217 -7.81 6.99 -18.60
CA GLY A 217 -8.81 8.05 -18.51
C GLY A 217 -9.23 8.54 -19.90
N ASP A 218 -10.49 8.94 -20.03
CA ASP A 218 -10.97 9.62 -21.23
C ASP A 218 -10.52 11.09 -21.19
N ALA A 219 -10.01 11.59 -22.31
CA ALA A 219 -9.65 12.97 -22.51
C ALA A 219 -10.20 13.47 -23.87
N GLU A 220 -10.30 14.79 -24.01
CA GLU A 220 -10.68 15.40 -25.30
C GLU A 220 -9.43 15.84 -26.04
N CYS A 221 -9.51 15.85 -27.36
CA CYS A 221 -8.47 16.42 -28.21
C CYS A 221 -8.30 17.91 -27.93
N THR A 222 -7.09 18.43 -28.09
CA THR A 222 -6.78 19.87 -27.80
C THR A 222 -7.53 20.85 -28.67
N ASP A 223 -8.03 20.42 -29.84
CA ASP A 223 -8.89 21.18 -30.74
C ASP A 223 -10.38 21.14 -30.36
N GLY A 224 -10.71 20.37 -29.30
CA GLY A 224 -12.09 20.16 -28.82
C GLY A 224 -12.91 19.23 -29.73
N VAL A 225 -12.28 18.59 -30.73
CA VAL A 225 -12.96 17.68 -31.66
C VAL A 225 -12.35 16.30 -31.56
N GLY A 226 -13.11 15.36 -31.03
CA GLY A 226 -12.68 13.98 -30.85
C GLY A 226 -12.30 13.62 -29.41
N LYS A 227 -12.18 12.31 -29.17
CA LYS A 227 -11.88 11.74 -27.85
C LYS A 227 -10.67 10.83 -27.94
N VAL A 228 -9.90 10.81 -26.89
CA VAL A 228 -8.75 9.93 -26.71
C VAL A 228 -8.84 9.25 -25.35
N ARG A 229 -8.22 8.08 -25.29
CA ARG A 229 -7.94 7.38 -24.04
C ARG A 229 -6.48 7.64 -23.68
N GLN A 230 -6.26 8.19 -22.51
CA GLN A 230 -4.94 8.50 -21.98
C GLN A 230 -4.46 7.40 -21.03
N THR A 231 -3.23 6.96 -21.22
CA THR A 231 -2.47 6.18 -20.24
C THR A 231 -1.24 6.98 -19.79
N SER A 232 -0.83 6.81 -18.54
CA SER A 232 0.33 7.50 -18.00
C SER A 232 1.15 6.59 -17.10
N ARG A 233 2.48 6.71 -17.20
CA ARG A 233 3.42 5.97 -16.36
C ARG A 233 4.61 6.85 -15.99
N ASP A 234 4.89 6.91 -14.68
CA ASP A 234 6.08 7.57 -14.14
C ASP A 234 7.19 6.57 -13.87
N ASP A 235 8.44 7.02 -14.05
CA ASP A 235 9.67 6.29 -13.75
C ASP A 235 10.67 7.25 -13.08
N LEU A 236 10.92 7.04 -11.77
CA LEU A 236 11.74 7.90 -10.95
C LEU A 236 12.85 7.06 -10.28
N PRO A 237 14.08 7.08 -10.82
CA PRO A 237 15.20 6.39 -10.19
C PRO A 237 15.49 6.94 -8.78
N LEU A 238 16.04 6.10 -7.91
CA LEU A 238 16.56 6.56 -6.62
C LEU A 238 17.63 7.65 -6.83
N PRO A 239 17.68 8.62 -5.91
CA PRO A 239 18.73 9.63 -5.92
C PRO A 239 20.11 8.99 -5.71
N GLN A 240 21.15 9.62 -6.23
CA GLN A 240 22.52 9.18 -5.98
C GLN A 240 22.88 9.40 -4.49
N GLY A 241 23.30 8.32 -3.85
CA GLY A 241 23.63 8.31 -2.42
C GLY A 241 22.41 8.09 -1.51
N PRO A 242 22.65 7.62 -0.28
CA PRO A 242 21.59 7.34 0.67
C PRO A 242 20.95 8.64 1.17
N GLN A 243 19.62 8.69 1.10
CA GLN A 243 18.79 9.76 1.69
C GLN A 243 17.72 9.10 2.56
N ASP A 244 17.52 9.61 3.77
CA ASP A 244 16.47 9.16 4.67
C ASP A 244 16.00 10.31 5.59
N PRO A 245 14.84 10.94 5.29
CA PRO A 245 13.94 10.70 4.15
C PRO A 245 14.53 11.20 2.81
N ILE A 246 13.97 10.67 1.71
CA ILE A 246 14.31 11.16 0.36
C ILE A 246 13.89 12.63 0.23
N VAL A 247 14.83 13.51 -0.14
CA VAL A 247 14.58 14.96 -0.27
C VAL A 247 13.94 15.28 -1.61
N ALA A 248 14.38 14.62 -2.68
CA ALA A 248 13.81 14.79 -4.01
C ALA A 248 13.95 13.52 -4.85
N LEU A 249 12.94 13.25 -5.66
CA LEU A 249 12.99 12.30 -6.76
C LEU A 249 12.75 13.06 -8.07
N THR A 250 13.51 12.74 -9.08
CA THR A 250 13.32 13.26 -10.45
C THR A 250 13.29 12.11 -11.43
N GLY A 251 12.47 12.23 -12.45
CA GLY A 251 12.33 11.18 -13.46
C GLY A 251 11.50 11.63 -14.65
N THR A 252 10.90 10.67 -15.30
CA THR A 252 10.12 10.89 -16.52
C THR A 252 8.73 10.32 -16.39
N SER A 253 7.72 11.05 -16.88
CA SER A 253 6.38 10.55 -17.16
C SER A 253 6.20 10.33 -18.64
N PHE A 254 5.65 9.19 -18.99
CA PHE A 254 5.28 8.83 -20.35
C PHE A 254 3.76 8.81 -20.44
N GLN A 255 3.21 9.65 -21.31
CA GLN A 255 1.78 9.69 -21.57
C GLN A 255 1.51 9.26 -23.01
N GLU A 256 0.55 8.36 -23.19
CA GLU A 256 0.10 7.90 -24.50
C GLU A 256 -1.41 8.18 -24.65
N TYR A 257 -1.74 8.82 -25.75
CA TYR A 257 -3.11 9.14 -26.13
C TYR A 257 -3.49 8.28 -27.33
N ILE A 258 -4.59 7.52 -27.20
CA ILE A 258 -5.07 6.57 -28.21
C ILE A 258 -6.50 6.96 -28.59
N GLY A 259 -6.76 7.20 -29.89
CA GLY A 259 -8.09 7.60 -30.38
C GLY A 259 -8.00 8.57 -31.54
N ASP A 260 -8.88 9.57 -31.55
CA ASP A 260 -9.04 10.48 -32.69
C ASP A 260 -7.82 11.41 -32.93
N CYS A 261 -7.07 11.73 -31.87
CA CYS A 261 -5.86 12.55 -31.95
C CYS A 261 -4.69 11.87 -31.19
N PRO A 262 -4.12 10.80 -31.75
CA PRO A 262 -3.08 10.02 -31.06
C PRO A 262 -1.81 10.85 -30.86
N ALA A 263 -1.23 10.74 -29.67
CA ALA A 263 0.01 11.42 -29.32
C ALA A 263 0.80 10.62 -28.27
N LYS A 264 2.11 10.84 -28.24
CA LYS A 264 3.01 10.38 -27.18
C LYS A 264 3.75 11.57 -26.62
N VAL A 265 3.73 11.71 -25.32
CA VAL A 265 4.29 12.88 -24.64
C VAL A 265 5.21 12.42 -23.53
N GLU A 266 6.38 13.05 -23.43
CA GLU A 266 7.29 12.89 -22.32
C GLU A 266 7.30 14.15 -21.45
N LEU A 267 7.21 13.94 -20.14
CA LEU A 267 7.30 15.02 -19.16
C LEU A 267 8.43 14.73 -18.19
N ASP A 268 9.09 15.77 -17.74
CA ASP A 268 9.95 15.69 -16.57
C ASP A 268 9.08 15.72 -15.31
N VAL A 269 9.31 14.77 -14.42
CA VAL A 269 8.60 14.65 -13.13
C VAL A 269 9.54 14.94 -12.00
N LYS A 270 9.05 15.69 -11.02
CA LYS A 270 9.75 15.95 -9.77
C LYS A 270 8.82 15.78 -8.57
N LEU A 271 9.27 15.02 -7.59
CA LEU A 271 8.76 14.99 -6.22
C LEU A 271 9.77 15.73 -5.34
N GLN A 272 9.37 16.82 -4.72
CA GLN A 272 10.20 17.61 -3.80
C GLN A 272 9.59 17.54 -2.40
N ARG A 273 10.36 17.04 -1.41
CA ARG A 273 9.90 16.99 -0.02
C ARG A 273 9.74 18.40 0.54
N VAL A 274 8.61 18.65 1.20
CA VAL A 274 8.25 19.96 1.78
C VAL A 274 7.85 19.86 3.26
N GLY A 275 7.66 18.66 3.79
CA GLY A 275 7.29 18.48 5.20
C GLY A 275 7.22 17.00 5.64
N ASP A 276 6.71 16.79 6.87
CA ASP A 276 6.41 15.48 7.47
C ASP A 276 4.93 15.12 7.36
#